data_5754780532e00652cc8fabfb3a1542da
#
_entry.id   5754780532e00652cc8fabfb3a1542da
#
_cell.length_a   1.000
_cell.length_b   1.000
_cell.length_c   1.000
_cell.angle_alpha   90.00
_cell.angle_beta   90.00
_cell.angle_gamma   90.00
#
_symmetry.space_group_name_H-M   'P 1'
#
loop_
_entity.id
_entity.type
_entity.pdbx_description
1 polymer ?
#
loop_
_entity_poly.entity_id
_entity_poly.type
_entity_poly.pdbx_seq_one_letter_code
_entity_poly.pdbx_strand_id
1 'polypeptide(L)'
;MSERKTYAGQCHCGAVKFEMTSDLGGLGDCNCSMCSRLGWVMQTVPQSDFRLLEGAQSLSTYRFGSRMYAHQFCTNCGIESFARGDDGKGNIVYTINTACLAGLPDIDRSAVKHWDGRNMW
;
A
#
# COMPACT_ATOMS: atom_id res chain seq x y z
N MET A 1 17.59 -2.99 -8.71
CA MET A 1 17.84 -2.48 -7.67
C MET A 1 17.95 -3.30 -6.59
N SER A 2 18.75 -3.32 -5.96
CA SER A 2 19.01 -4.32 -5.02
C SER A 2 19.16 -3.79 -3.63
N GLU A 3 19.31 -2.49 -3.51
CA GLU A 3 19.56 -1.92 -2.21
C GLU A 3 18.26 -1.60 -1.48
N ARG A 4 18.14 -2.11 -0.27
CA ARG A 4 16.97 -1.82 0.54
C ARG A 4 17.13 -0.47 1.23
N LYS A 5 16.08 0.34 1.20
CA LYS A 5 16.04 1.64 1.85
C LYS A 5 14.74 1.80 2.60
N THR A 6 14.75 2.66 3.60
CA THR A 6 13.55 3.04 4.33
C THR A 6 13.02 4.34 3.75
N TYR A 7 11.75 4.30 3.34
CA TYR A 7 11.07 5.45 2.76
C TYR A 7 10.04 5.98 3.72
N ALA A 8 10.00 7.29 3.90
CA ALA A 8 8.95 7.94 4.68
C ALA A 8 7.73 8.11 3.79
N GLY A 9 6.54 7.90 4.36
CA GLY A 9 5.30 8.11 3.64
C GLY A 9 4.27 8.83 4.49
N GLN A 10 3.29 9.45 3.84
CA GLN A 10 2.19 10.08 4.54
C GLN A 10 1.00 10.28 3.61
N CYS A 11 -0.18 10.46 4.20
CA CYS A 11 -1.37 10.85 3.46
C CYS A 11 -1.28 12.33 3.09
N HIS A 12 -2.25 12.83 2.35
CA HIS A 12 -2.20 14.20 1.85
C HIS A 12 -2.15 15.24 2.98
N CYS A 13 -2.97 15.07 4.02
CA CYS A 13 -2.99 16.07 5.11
C CYS A 13 -1.89 15.85 6.16
N GLY A 14 -1.18 14.74 6.09
CA GLY A 14 -0.10 14.45 7.02
C GLY A 14 -0.53 13.83 8.34
N ALA A 15 -1.83 13.57 8.54
CA ALA A 15 -2.29 12.96 9.79
C ALA A 15 -1.80 11.51 9.93
N VAL A 16 -1.64 10.81 8.83
CA VAL A 16 -1.15 9.43 8.80
C VAL A 16 0.28 9.44 8.29
N LYS A 17 1.22 8.96 9.09
CA LYS A 17 2.64 8.88 8.72
C LYS A 17 3.17 7.49 8.97
N PHE A 18 3.98 6.99 8.05
CA PHE A 18 4.50 5.63 8.14
C PHE A 18 5.89 5.55 7.50
N GLU A 19 6.52 4.39 7.69
CA GLU A 19 7.77 4.05 7.02
C GLU A 19 7.64 2.69 6.37
N MET A 20 8.29 2.52 5.24
CA MET A 20 8.37 1.26 4.52
C MET A 20 9.80 1.01 4.11
N THR A 21 10.29 -0.20 4.32
CA THR A 21 11.64 -0.59 3.89
C THR A 21 11.52 -1.56 2.71
N SER A 22 12.21 -1.26 1.62
CA SER A 22 12.07 -2.04 0.40
C SER A 22 13.19 -1.72 -0.58
N ASP A 23 13.44 -2.63 -1.53
CA ASP A 23 14.31 -2.38 -2.67
C ASP A 23 13.52 -1.92 -3.90
N LEU A 24 12.20 -1.74 -3.74
CA LEU A 24 11.27 -1.36 -4.81
C LEU A 24 11.13 -2.40 -5.90
N GLY A 25 11.51 -3.64 -5.63
CA GLY A 25 11.30 -4.73 -6.56
C GLY A 25 9.83 -5.16 -6.56
N GLY A 26 9.31 -5.50 -7.74
CA GLY A 26 7.95 -6.02 -7.83
C GLY A 26 6.85 -4.99 -7.68
N LEU A 27 7.09 -3.75 -8.08
CA LEU A 27 6.01 -2.75 -8.12
C LEU A 27 4.89 -3.25 -9.02
N GLY A 28 3.66 -3.03 -8.63
CA GLY A 28 2.53 -3.55 -9.37
C GLY A 28 1.28 -2.69 -9.28
N ASP A 29 0.32 -3.01 -10.14
CA ASP A 29 -1.04 -2.49 -10.03
C ASP A 29 -2.00 -3.68 -10.10
N CYS A 30 -3.28 -3.42 -9.90
CA CYS A 30 -4.28 -4.48 -9.86
C CYS A 30 -5.54 -3.96 -10.55
N ASN A 31 -6.24 -4.85 -11.24
CA ASN A 31 -7.46 -4.50 -11.95
C ASN A 31 -8.74 -4.82 -11.19
N CYS A 32 -8.65 -5.18 -9.92
CA CYS A 32 -9.85 -5.43 -9.12
C CYS A 32 -10.67 -4.14 -9.00
N SER A 33 -11.93 -4.28 -8.58
CA SER A 33 -12.84 -3.13 -8.54
C SER A 33 -12.33 -1.99 -7.67
N MET A 34 -11.60 -2.29 -6.61
CA MET A 34 -11.06 -1.27 -5.72
C MET A 34 -9.79 -0.65 -6.28
N CYS A 35 -8.81 -1.47 -6.65
CA CYS A 35 -7.52 -0.98 -7.13
C CYS A 35 -7.64 -0.23 -8.45
N SER A 36 -8.57 -0.65 -9.33
CA SER A 36 -8.77 0.06 -10.60
C SER A 36 -9.29 1.47 -10.37
N ARG A 37 -10.09 1.65 -9.31
CA ARG A 37 -10.60 2.98 -8.97
C ARG A 37 -9.56 3.84 -8.27
N LEU A 38 -8.69 3.22 -7.49
CA LEU A 38 -7.58 3.94 -6.85
C LEU A 38 -6.53 4.38 -7.86
N GLY A 39 -6.29 3.58 -8.89
CA GLY A 39 -5.30 3.89 -9.90
C GLY A 39 -3.87 3.92 -9.39
N TRP A 40 -3.59 3.19 -8.33
CA TRP A 40 -2.30 3.28 -7.65
C TRP A 40 -1.28 2.27 -8.18
N VAL A 41 -0.01 2.62 -8.06
CA VAL A 41 1.08 1.67 -8.20
C VAL A 41 1.51 1.32 -6.79
N MET A 42 1.57 0.03 -6.49
CA MET A 42 1.77 -0.42 -5.12
C MET A 42 3.02 -1.26 -4.96
N GLN A 43 3.52 -1.24 -3.74
CA GLN A 43 4.62 -2.08 -3.30
C GLN A 43 4.12 -2.89 -2.11
N THR A 44 4.23 -4.21 -2.19
CA THR A 44 3.83 -5.07 -1.07
C THR A 44 5.06 -5.47 -0.29
N VAL A 45 5.00 -5.32 1.03
CA VAL A 45 6.09 -5.67 1.92
C VAL A 45 5.55 -6.50 3.08
N PRO A 46 6.37 -7.36 3.68
CA PRO A 46 5.94 -8.08 4.88
C PRO A 46 5.79 -7.10 6.04
N GLN A 47 5.04 -7.51 7.05
CA GLN A 47 4.75 -6.67 8.21
C GLN A 47 6.02 -6.12 8.88
N SER A 48 7.09 -6.90 8.87
CA SER A 48 8.36 -6.48 9.50
C SER A 48 9.01 -5.29 8.81
N ASP A 49 8.61 -5.00 7.57
CA ASP A 49 9.18 -3.90 6.79
C ASP A 49 8.26 -2.67 6.75
N PHE A 50 7.22 -2.66 7.56
CA PHE A 50 6.27 -1.55 7.63
C PHE A 50 6.15 -1.07 9.06
N ARG A 51 6.06 0.25 9.25
CA ARG A 51 5.82 0.81 10.57
C ARG A 51 4.92 2.05 10.47
N LEU A 52 3.80 2.00 11.18
CA LEU A 52 2.92 3.17 11.29
C LEU A 52 3.48 4.06 12.40
N LEU A 53 3.81 5.29 12.08
CA LEU A 53 4.41 6.22 13.02
C LEU A 53 3.37 7.11 13.71
N GLU A 54 2.38 7.58 12.96
CA GLU A 54 1.34 8.47 13.48
C GLU A 54 0.03 8.22 12.77
N GLY A 55 -1.07 8.47 13.44
CA GLY A 55 -2.36 8.55 12.78
C GLY A 55 -3.22 7.30 12.85
N ALA A 56 -2.91 6.36 13.73
CA ALA A 56 -3.75 5.16 13.87
C ALA A 56 -5.21 5.54 14.12
N GLN A 57 -5.46 6.57 14.91
CA GLN A 57 -6.80 7.02 15.24
C GLN A 57 -7.49 7.77 14.09
N SER A 58 -6.72 8.13 13.06
CA SER A 58 -7.27 8.82 11.89
C SER A 58 -7.57 7.88 10.75
N LEU A 59 -7.33 6.58 10.93
CA LEU A 59 -7.56 5.60 9.88
C LEU A 59 -8.95 5.00 9.99
N SER A 60 -9.60 4.83 8.84
CA SER A 60 -10.82 4.06 8.73
C SER A 60 -10.53 2.88 7.81
N THR A 61 -11.36 1.84 7.89
CA THR A 61 -11.10 0.59 7.19
C THR A 61 -12.29 0.22 6.31
N TYR A 62 -11.99 -0.21 5.09
CA TYR A 62 -12.98 -0.74 4.17
C TYR A 62 -12.55 -2.12 3.70
N ARG A 63 -13.44 -3.08 3.75
CA ARG A 63 -13.18 -4.45 3.29
C ARG A 63 -14.25 -4.88 2.31
N PHE A 64 -13.85 -5.71 1.35
CA PHE A 64 -14.80 -6.26 0.38
C PHE A 64 -14.29 -7.61 -0.11
N GLY A 65 -15.09 -8.31 -0.90
CA GLY A 65 -14.70 -9.58 -1.49
C GLY A 65 -14.31 -10.62 -0.45
N SER A 66 -13.13 -11.16 -0.52
CA SER A 66 -12.62 -12.12 0.44
C SER A 66 -12.42 -11.54 1.83
N ARG A 67 -12.43 -10.20 1.94
CA ARG A 67 -12.21 -9.44 3.17
C ARG A 67 -10.81 -9.64 3.76
N MET A 68 -9.91 -10.21 2.97
CA MET A 68 -8.55 -10.45 3.41
C MET A 68 -7.75 -9.17 3.55
N TYR A 69 -8.10 -8.13 2.79
CA TYR A 69 -7.41 -6.85 2.82
C TYR A 69 -8.23 -5.79 3.51
N ALA A 70 -7.59 -5.12 4.48
CA ALA A 70 -8.15 -3.94 5.14
C ALA A 70 -7.60 -2.72 4.41
N HIS A 71 -8.45 -2.09 3.59
CA HIS A 71 -8.09 -0.86 2.91
C HIS A 71 -8.22 0.27 3.91
N GLN A 72 -7.10 0.87 4.28
CA GLN A 72 -7.08 1.86 5.35
C GLN A 72 -6.82 3.24 4.77
N PHE A 73 -7.70 4.17 5.09
CA PHE A 73 -7.61 5.51 4.53
C PHE A 73 -7.77 6.55 5.62
N CYS A 74 -7.21 7.73 5.37
CA CYS A 74 -7.29 8.84 6.33
C CYS A 74 -8.70 9.40 6.36
N THR A 75 -9.29 9.52 7.55
CA THR A 75 -10.65 10.06 7.69
C THR A 75 -10.72 11.54 7.41
N ASN A 76 -9.59 12.25 7.46
CA ASN A 76 -9.55 13.69 7.22
C ASN A 76 -9.39 14.03 5.74
N CYS A 77 -8.44 13.41 5.04
CA CYS A 77 -8.19 13.75 3.64
C CYS A 77 -8.65 12.68 2.66
N GLY A 78 -9.03 11.49 3.13
CA GLY A 78 -9.55 10.42 2.29
C GLY A 78 -8.52 9.59 1.56
N ILE A 79 -7.24 9.90 1.67
CA ILE A 79 -6.21 9.19 0.92
C ILE A 79 -5.92 7.84 1.57
N GLU A 80 -5.91 6.80 0.73
CA GLU A 80 -5.49 5.47 1.16
C GLU A 80 -4.00 5.34 0.96
N SER A 81 -3.25 5.33 2.06
CA SER A 81 -1.79 5.20 2.03
C SER A 81 -1.37 3.74 1.92
N PHE A 82 -2.16 2.82 2.46
CA PHE A 82 -1.80 1.41 2.46
C PHE A 82 -3.02 0.54 2.73
N ALA A 83 -2.86 -0.76 2.42
CA ALA A 83 -3.82 -1.78 2.79
C ALA A 83 -3.08 -2.87 3.55
N ARG A 84 -3.71 -3.42 4.58
CA ARG A 84 -3.14 -4.50 5.37
C ARG A 84 -3.77 -5.81 4.94
N GLY A 85 -2.95 -6.74 4.46
CA GLY A 85 -3.41 -8.07 4.07
C GLY A 85 -3.15 -9.08 5.17
N ASP A 86 -4.15 -9.94 5.44
CA ASP A 86 -4.05 -10.96 6.48
C ASP A 86 -4.74 -12.21 5.94
N ASP A 87 -3.99 -13.28 5.73
CA ASP A 87 -4.55 -14.52 5.19
C ASP A 87 -5.18 -15.41 6.28
N GLY A 88 -5.23 -14.91 7.51
CA GLY A 88 -5.79 -15.68 8.63
C GLY A 88 -4.86 -16.74 9.17
N LYS A 89 -3.66 -16.85 8.63
CA LYS A 89 -2.68 -17.86 9.03
C LYS A 89 -1.42 -17.25 9.62
N GLY A 90 -1.46 -15.95 9.95
CA GLY A 90 -0.33 -15.25 10.51
C GLY A 90 0.54 -14.56 9.48
N ASN A 91 0.21 -14.67 8.19
CA ASN A 91 0.96 -13.97 7.14
C ASN A 91 0.35 -12.61 6.92
N ILE A 92 1.00 -11.58 7.43
CA ILE A 92 0.52 -10.20 7.32
C ILE A 92 1.46 -9.42 6.42
N VAL A 93 0.89 -8.77 5.42
CA VAL A 93 1.63 -7.93 4.49
C VAL A 93 0.98 -6.56 4.43
N TYR A 94 1.74 -5.57 4.01
CA TYR A 94 1.21 -4.24 3.75
C TYR A 94 1.45 -3.89 2.29
N THR A 95 0.40 -3.44 1.63
CA THR A 95 0.46 -2.97 0.25
C THR A 95 0.44 -1.45 0.31
N ILE A 96 1.50 -0.84 -0.17
CA ILE A 96 1.77 0.58 0.03
C ILE A 96 1.45 1.35 -1.25
N ASN A 97 0.73 2.46 -1.10
CA ASN A 97 0.50 3.39 -2.20
C ASN A 97 1.80 4.17 -2.42
N THR A 98 2.52 3.85 -3.49
CA THR A 98 3.83 4.46 -3.72
C THR A 98 3.75 5.97 -3.94
N ALA A 99 2.60 6.50 -4.34
CA ALA A 99 2.43 7.94 -4.50
C ALA A 99 2.51 8.68 -3.16
N CYS A 100 2.35 7.97 -2.04
CA CYS A 100 2.46 8.55 -0.70
C CYS A 100 3.90 8.59 -0.17
N LEU A 101 4.83 7.97 -0.88
CA LEU A 101 6.22 7.87 -0.43
C LEU A 101 7.05 9.07 -0.90
N ALA A 102 7.97 9.51 -0.05
CA ALA A 102 8.91 10.58 -0.39
C ALA A 102 10.23 9.98 -0.88
N GLY A 103 10.89 10.67 -1.79
CA GLY A 103 12.23 10.29 -2.21
C GLY A 103 12.32 9.14 -3.19
N LEU A 104 11.19 8.77 -3.82
CA LEU A 104 11.23 7.72 -4.81
C LEU A 104 11.86 8.21 -6.11
N PRO A 105 12.60 7.32 -6.80
CA PRO A 105 12.97 7.63 -8.18
C PRO A 105 11.74 7.54 -9.07
N ASP A 106 11.83 8.03 -10.29
CA ASP A 106 10.75 7.91 -11.25
C ASP A 106 10.42 6.43 -11.47
N ILE A 107 9.14 6.12 -11.47
CA ILE A 107 8.69 4.75 -11.69
C ILE A 107 8.66 4.44 -13.17
N ASP A 108 9.35 3.38 -13.57
CA ASP A 108 9.27 2.87 -14.93
C ASP A 108 7.96 2.09 -15.07
N ARG A 109 6.97 2.71 -15.67
CA ARG A 109 5.64 2.11 -15.82
C ARG A 109 5.65 0.83 -16.64
N SER A 110 6.64 0.67 -17.52
CA SER A 110 6.73 -0.53 -18.33
C SER A 110 7.16 -1.75 -17.49
N ALA A 111 7.77 -1.52 -16.35
CA ALA A 111 8.21 -2.59 -15.45
C ALA A 111 7.18 -2.92 -14.37
N VAL A 112 6.05 -2.20 -14.30
CA VAL A 112 5.02 -2.43 -13.31
C VAL A 112 4.25 -3.70 -13.67
N LYS A 113 4.12 -4.61 -12.70
CA LYS A 113 3.35 -5.83 -12.90
C LYS A 113 1.86 -5.55 -12.80
N HIS A 114 1.09 -6.25 -13.63
CA HIS A 114 -0.37 -6.07 -13.65
C HIS A 114 -1.03 -7.31 -13.07
N TRP A 115 -1.66 -7.16 -11.88
CA TRP A 115 -2.33 -8.27 -11.20
C TRP A 115 -3.78 -8.35 -11.66
N ASP A 116 -4.25 -9.56 -11.96
CA ASP A 116 -5.63 -9.77 -12.38
C ASP A 116 -6.52 -10.07 -11.17
N GLY A 117 -6.61 -9.10 -10.26
CA GLY A 117 -7.42 -9.26 -9.07
C GLY A 117 -8.92 -9.35 -9.35
N ARG A 118 -9.34 -8.83 -10.52
CA ARG A 118 -10.75 -8.87 -10.89
C ARG A 118 -11.30 -10.31 -10.88
N ASN A 119 -10.47 -11.26 -11.26
CA ASN A 119 -10.87 -12.66 -11.33
C ASN A 119 -10.42 -13.47 -10.11
N MET A 120 -9.87 -12.85 -9.09
CA MET A 120 -9.32 -13.54 -7.93
C MET A 120 -10.07 -13.26 -6.63
N TRP A 121 -10.74 -12.12 -6.51
CA TRP A 121 -11.50 -11.76 -5.30
C TRP A 121 -12.66 -10.81 -5.59
#